data_87fa707f0efb1b6f8d671ca78676fa08
#
_entry.id   87fa707f0efb1b6f8d671ca78676fa08
#
_cell.length_a   1.000
_cell.length_b   1.000
_cell.length_c   1.000
_cell.angle_alpha   90.00
_cell.angle_beta   90.00
_cell.angle_gamma   90.00
#
_symmetry.space_group_name_H-M   'P 1'
#
loop_
_entity.id
_entity.type
_entity.pdbx_description
1 polymer ?
#
loop_
_entity_poly.entity_id
_entity_poly.type
_entity_poly.pdbx_seq_one_letter_code
_entity_poly.pdbx_strand_id
1 'polypeptide(L)' 'MKQPRIHQLLNLYNKSYTNRESWTAERDKALAAQHPKAAIKADTAAHYWDSTKNRLYVSLLIASPLQS' A
#
# COMPACT_ATOMS: atom_id res chain seq x y z
N MET A 1 14.45 -22.92 -1.43
CA MET A 1 13.96 -22.71 -1.37
C MET A 1 13.61 -22.03 -0.76
N LYS A 2 13.73 -21.54 -0.59
CA LYS A 2 13.46 -21.16 0.07
C LYS A 2 13.14 -19.99 0.37
N GLN A 3 12.96 -19.10 0.31
CA GLN A 3 12.55 -17.84 0.69
C GLN A 3 11.71 -17.18 -0.33
N PRO A 4 10.95 -17.89 -1.11
CA PRO A 4 10.01 -17.27 -2.03
C PRO A 4 8.98 -16.44 -1.29
N ARG A 5 8.73 -16.79 -0.06
CA ARG A 5 7.74 -16.07 0.72
C ARG A 5 8.16 -14.63 0.98
N ILE A 6 9.41 -14.41 1.30
CA ILE A 6 9.89 -13.06 1.55
C ILE A 6 9.85 -12.23 0.29
N HIS A 7 10.21 -12.82 -0.84
CA HIS A 7 10.14 -12.12 -2.12
C HIS A 7 8.70 -11.75 -2.47
N GLN A 8 7.78 -12.66 -2.21
CA GLN A 8 6.37 -12.38 -2.45
C GLN A 8 5.88 -11.24 -1.58
N LEU A 9 6.26 -11.26 -0.32
CA LEU A 9 5.85 -10.20 0.60
C LEU A 9 6.42 -8.86 0.18
N LEU A 10 7.67 -8.84 -0.25
CA LEU A 10 8.29 -7.61 -0.72
C LEU A 10 7.57 -7.09 -1.96
N ASN A 11 7.24 -7.96 -2.88
CA ASN A 11 6.53 -7.56 -4.08
C ASN A 11 5.16 -6.98 -3.75
N LEU A 12 4.45 -7.64 -2.84
CA LEU A 12 3.14 -7.15 -2.41
C LEU A 12 3.26 -5.83 -1.67
N TYR A 13 4.28 -5.70 -0.84
CA TYR A 13 4.50 -4.46 -0.12
C TYR A 13 4.75 -3.30 -1.09
N ASN A 14 5.63 -3.52 -2.07
CA ASN A 14 5.93 -2.49 -3.06
C ASN A 14 4.70 -2.14 -3.89
N LYS A 15 3.91 -3.14 -4.23
CA LYS A 15 2.68 -2.92 -4.97
C LYS A 15 1.68 -2.11 -4.16
N SER A 16 1.55 -2.44 -2.88
CA SER A 16 0.64 -1.71 -2.01
C SER A 16 1.09 -0.27 -1.84
N TYR A 17 2.38 -0.06 -1.71
CA TYR A 17 2.93 1.28 -1.61
C TYR A 17 2.62 2.09 -2.86
N THR A 18 2.88 1.51 -4.02
CA THR A 18 2.62 2.18 -5.29
C THR A 18 1.14 2.48 -5.46
N ASN A 19 0.28 1.52 -5.10
CA ASN A 19 -1.15 1.73 -5.22
C ASN A 19 -1.62 2.83 -4.29
N ARG A 20 -1.09 2.87 -3.07
CA ARG A 20 -1.44 3.94 -2.14
C ARG A 20 -1.06 5.30 -2.70
N GLU A 21 0.15 5.40 -3.28
CA GLU A 21 0.60 6.65 -3.85
C GLU A 21 -0.28 7.07 -5.01
N SER A 22 -0.64 6.12 -5.86
CA SER A 22 -1.52 6.42 -7.00
C SER A 22 -2.87 6.94 -6.55
N TRP A 23 -3.46 6.29 -5.54
CA TRP A 23 -4.77 6.71 -5.08
C TRP A 23 -4.71 8.05 -4.35
N THR A 24 -3.62 8.32 -3.65
CA THR A 24 -3.43 9.62 -3.02
C THR A 24 -3.35 10.71 -4.07
N ALA A 25 -2.63 10.46 -5.16
CA ALA A 25 -2.54 11.42 -6.25
C ALA A 25 -3.89 11.63 -6.90
N GLU A 26 -4.66 10.56 -7.07
CA GLU A 26 -6.01 10.68 -7.64
C GLU A 26 -6.92 11.48 -6.73
N ARG A 27 -6.79 11.28 -5.43
CA ARG A 27 -7.57 12.05 -4.47
C ARG A 27 -7.25 13.54 -4.59
N ASP A 28 -5.97 13.87 -4.63
CA ASP A 28 -5.57 15.28 -4.71
C ASP A 28 -6.05 15.91 -6.01
N LYS A 29 -5.99 15.15 -7.08
CA LYS A 29 -6.45 15.61 -8.38
C LYS A 29 -7.97 15.87 -8.34
N ALA A 30 -8.71 14.96 -7.71
CA ALA A 30 -10.16 15.11 -7.61
C ALA A 30 -10.52 16.31 -6.75
N LEU A 31 -9.77 16.57 -5.69
CA LEU A 31 -10.01 17.73 -4.85
C LEU A 31 -9.76 19.01 -5.62
N ALA A 32 -8.70 19.06 -6.39
CA ALA A 32 -8.37 20.24 -7.19
C ALA A 32 -9.43 20.48 -8.27
N ALA A 33 -10.04 19.42 -8.78
CA ALA A 33 -11.08 19.51 -9.80
C ALA A 33 -12.47 19.68 -9.21
N GLN A 34 -12.55 19.73 -7.88
CA GLN A 34 -13.81 19.90 -7.16
C GLN A 34 -14.80 18.76 -7.41
N HIS A 35 -14.27 17.54 -7.36
CA HIS A 35 -15.08 16.34 -7.47
C HIS A 35 -15.08 15.60 -6.14
N PRO A 36 -15.94 16.00 -5.20
CA PRO A 36 -15.88 15.45 -3.84
C PRO A 36 -16.13 13.95 -3.76
N LYS A 37 -17.02 13.43 -4.57
CA LYS A 37 -17.29 11.99 -4.52
C LYS A 37 -16.09 11.19 -4.98
N ALA A 38 -15.44 11.65 -6.04
CA ALA A 38 -14.25 10.97 -6.53
C ALA A 38 -13.11 11.07 -5.51
N ALA A 39 -13.02 12.21 -4.83
CA ALA A 39 -12.00 12.39 -3.82
C ALA A 39 -12.20 11.43 -2.64
N ILE A 40 -13.45 11.27 -2.21
CA ILE A 40 -13.77 10.35 -1.12
C ILE A 40 -13.44 8.93 -1.50
N LYS A 41 -13.79 8.55 -2.72
CA LYS A 41 -13.52 7.20 -3.19
C LYS A 41 -12.02 6.93 -3.25
N ALA A 42 -11.26 7.89 -3.76
CA ALA A 42 -9.81 7.73 -3.85
C ALA A 42 -9.19 7.70 -2.46
N ASP A 43 -9.69 8.52 -1.55
CA ASP A 43 -9.16 8.55 -0.19
C ASP A 43 -9.41 7.21 0.51
N THR A 44 -10.60 6.64 0.33
CA THR A 44 -10.91 5.34 0.91
C THR A 44 -9.97 4.27 0.36
N ALA A 45 -9.72 4.29 -0.94
CA ALA A 45 -8.81 3.33 -1.55
C ALA A 45 -7.40 3.52 -1.04
N ALA A 46 -6.97 4.77 -0.86
CA ALA A 46 -5.64 5.04 -0.33
C ALA A 46 -5.49 4.49 1.08
N HIS A 47 -6.50 4.67 1.92
CA HIS A 47 -6.47 4.12 3.27
C HIS A 47 -6.42 2.60 3.26
N TYR A 48 -7.18 1.99 2.37
CA TYR A 48 -7.15 0.53 2.26
C TYR A 48 -5.74 0.04 1.93
N TRP A 49 -5.10 0.66 0.95
CA TRP A 49 -3.77 0.23 0.55
C TRP A 49 -2.72 0.58 1.60
N ASP A 50 -2.93 1.66 2.33
CA ASP A 50 -2.02 2.01 3.41
C ASP A 50 -2.08 0.97 4.53
N SER A 51 -3.28 0.53 4.89
CA SER A 51 -3.45 -0.51 5.89
C SER A 51 -2.82 -1.82 5.42
N THR A 52 -3.03 -2.16 4.15
CA THR A 52 -2.45 -3.37 3.58
C THR A 52 -0.94 -3.31 3.61
N LYS A 53 -0.38 -2.15 3.24
CA LYS A 53 1.05 -1.95 3.25
C LYS A 53 1.61 -2.15 4.66
N ASN A 54 0.96 -1.57 5.66
CA ASN A 54 1.43 -1.68 7.03
C ASN A 54 1.37 -3.12 7.53
N ARG A 55 0.33 -3.84 7.15
CA ARG A 55 0.19 -5.24 7.53
C ARG A 55 1.31 -6.07 6.90
N LEU A 56 1.61 -5.79 5.65
CA LEU A 56 2.69 -6.50 4.97
C LEU A 56 4.05 -6.16 5.59
N TYR A 57 4.22 -4.92 6.01
CA TYR A 57 5.44 -4.51 6.66
C TYR A 57 5.66 -5.31 7.95
N VAL A 58 4.61 -5.46 8.75
CA VAL A 58 4.70 -6.25 9.97
C VAL A 58 5.04 -7.70 9.64
N SER A 59 4.40 -8.23 8.59
CA SER A 59 4.68 -9.60 8.16
C SER A 59 6.13 -9.77 7.76
N LEU A 60 6.70 -8.78 7.08
CA LEU A 60 8.10 -8.83 6.69
C LEU A 60 9.01 -8.79 7.92
N LEU A 61 8.66 -7.97 8.90
CA LEU A 61 9.44 -7.92 10.13
C LEU A 61 9.44 -9.26 10.84
N ILE A 62 8.29 -9.91 10.87
CA ILE A 62 8.17 -11.21 11.52
C ILE A 62 8.93 -12.26 10.73
N ALA A 63 8.92 -12.16 9.42
CA ALA A 63 9.55 -13.16 8.58
C ALA A 63 11.06 -13.08 8.57
N SER A 64 11.63 -11.89 8.79
CA SER A 64 13.05 -11.73 8.61
C SER A 64 13.85 -11.25 9.81
N PRO A 65 13.30 -11.13 11.00
CA PRO A 65 14.06 -10.55 12.10
C PRO A 65 15.22 -11.42 12.56
N LEU A 66 15.09 -12.68 12.36
CA LEU A 66 16.12 -13.59 12.85
C LEU A 66 17.21 -13.83 11.85
N GLN A 67 17.15 -13.12 10.79
CA GLN A 67 18.18 -13.21 9.79
C GLN A 67 19.47 -12.61 10.25
N SER A 68 19.39 -11.79 11.18
CA SER A 68 20.61 -11.13 11.69
C SER A 68 21.50 -12.07 12.43
#